data_8de771dbe6d05cef95f52f84bbbca44d
#
_entry.id   8de771dbe6d05cef95f52f84bbbca44d
#
_cell.length_a   1.000
_cell.length_b   1.000
_cell.length_c   1.000
_cell.angle_alpha   90.00
_cell.angle_beta   90.00
_cell.angle_gamma   90.00
#
_symmetry.space_group_name_H-M   'P 1'
#
loop_
_entity.id
_entity.type
_entity.pdbx_description
1 polymer ?
#
loop_
_entity_poly.entity_id
_entity_poly.type
_entity_poly.pdbx_seq_one_letter_code
_entity_poly.pdbx_strand_id
1 'polypeptide(L)'
;MKFKKLYIICIIILFTYSCANTSNKSNISRKYYSSLGFALIYQDDLFKEKVISKKLNPNKQMVIHDTLKTNTPIKIVNPDNMKFIDVNISKKANFPKIFNVVITKNIADFLELDLNNPYVEILEIKKNKTFLAKESSMFDEEKNVAQKAPVDKVQMDDLNDHRHHLLIVI
;
A
#
# COMPACT_ATOMS: atom_id res chain seq x y z
N MET A 1 38.85 19.15 -54.43
CA MET A 1 38.84 17.92 -53.60
C MET A 1 38.75 18.19 -52.09
N LYS A 2 39.09 19.33 -51.55
CA LYS A 2 39.06 19.65 -50.11
C LYS A 2 37.65 19.77 -49.54
N PHE A 3 36.69 20.35 -50.28
CA PHE A 3 35.31 20.52 -49.80
C PHE A 3 34.51 19.21 -49.63
N LYS A 4 34.76 18.22 -50.45
CA LYS A 4 34.09 16.88 -50.29
C LYS A 4 34.52 16.18 -49.00
N LYS A 5 35.79 16.32 -48.60
CA LYS A 5 36.27 15.75 -47.32
C LYS A 5 35.63 16.44 -46.10
N LEU A 6 35.50 17.79 -46.19
CA LEU A 6 34.86 18.57 -45.12
C LEU A 6 33.38 18.17 -44.92
N TYR A 7 32.66 17.97 -46.03
CA TYR A 7 31.24 17.54 -45.98
C TYR A 7 31.04 16.17 -45.33
N ILE A 8 31.95 15.23 -45.67
CA ILE A 8 31.92 13.88 -45.04
C ILE A 8 32.17 13.95 -43.53
N ILE A 9 33.08 14.80 -43.08
CA ILE A 9 33.38 15.00 -41.66
C ILE A 9 32.17 15.58 -40.94
N CYS A 10 31.46 16.56 -41.52
CA CYS A 10 30.22 17.11 -40.91
C CYS A 10 29.11 16.07 -40.80
N ILE A 11 28.97 15.19 -41.79
CA ILE A 11 27.98 14.11 -41.74
C ILE A 11 28.31 13.12 -40.62
N ILE A 12 29.57 12.74 -40.45
CA ILE A 12 30.00 11.82 -39.39
C ILE A 12 29.73 12.41 -38.01
N ILE A 13 29.97 13.71 -37.81
CA ILE A 13 29.70 14.40 -36.54
C ILE A 13 28.19 14.44 -36.23
N LEU A 14 27.33 14.58 -37.24
CA LEU A 14 25.87 14.54 -37.06
C LEU A 14 25.35 13.15 -36.62
N PHE A 15 26.00 12.08 -37.02
CA PHE A 15 25.64 10.73 -36.60
C PHE A 15 26.10 10.34 -35.18
N THR A 16 27.05 11.06 -34.59
CA THR A 16 27.52 10.83 -33.24
C THR A 16 26.64 11.47 -32.16
N TYR A 17 25.71 12.36 -32.51
CA TYR A 17 24.68 12.86 -31.61
C TYR A 17 23.48 11.89 -31.46
N SER A 18 23.74 10.58 -31.49
CA SER A 18 22.78 9.61 -31.03
C SER A 18 22.66 9.79 -29.52
N CYS A 19 21.61 10.50 -29.09
CA CYS A 19 21.23 10.62 -27.71
C CYS A 19 21.20 9.24 -27.06
N ALA A 20 22.17 8.98 -26.19
CA ALA A 20 22.06 7.92 -25.21
C ALA A 20 20.84 8.31 -24.34
N ASN A 21 19.65 7.83 -24.69
CA ASN A 21 18.52 7.79 -23.78
C ASN A 21 18.93 6.89 -22.62
N THR A 22 19.61 7.48 -21.64
CA THR A 22 19.65 6.90 -20.30
C THR A 22 18.20 6.83 -19.88
N SER A 23 17.61 5.64 -20.04
CA SER A 23 16.35 5.31 -19.39
C SER A 23 16.60 5.44 -17.89
N ASN A 24 16.38 6.66 -17.37
CA ASN A 24 16.12 6.84 -15.96
C ASN A 24 15.01 5.84 -15.65
N LYS A 25 15.33 4.70 -15.05
CA LYS A 25 14.38 3.90 -14.29
C LYS A 25 13.86 4.84 -13.21
N SER A 26 12.92 5.71 -13.59
CA SER A 26 12.08 6.39 -12.62
C SER A 26 11.53 5.25 -11.77
N ASN A 27 11.86 5.25 -10.49
CA ASN A 27 11.17 4.46 -9.51
C ASN A 27 9.70 4.86 -9.67
N ILE A 28 8.97 4.11 -10.53
CA ILE A 28 7.54 4.27 -10.70
C ILE A 28 6.98 3.86 -9.36
N SER A 29 6.77 4.83 -8.48
CA SER A 29 6.08 4.61 -7.23
C SER A 29 4.74 4.02 -7.64
N ARG A 30 4.50 2.75 -7.29
CA ARG A 30 3.24 2.08 -7.60
C ARG A 30 2.11 2.93 -7.07
N LYS A 31 1.28 3.47 -7.96
CA LYS A 31 0.07 4.18 -7.57
C LYS A 31 -0.90 3.16 -6.97
N TYR A 32 -1.22 3.31 -5.70
CA TYR A 32 -2.21 2.47 -5.02
C TYR A 32 -3.61 2.85 -5.49
N TYR A 33 -4.48 1.85 -5.51
CA TYR A 33 -5.86 2.06 -5.90
C TYR A 33 -6.61 2.83 -4.81
N SER A 34 -7.36 3.83 -5.22
CA SER A 34 -8.31 4.57 -4.39
C SER A 34 -9.49 4.95 -5.26
N SER A 35 -10.70 4.69 -4.82
CA SER A 35 -11.91 5.01 -5.55
C SER A 35 -13.10 5.17 -4.59
N LEU A 36 -13.97 6.12 -4.92
CA LEU A 36 -15.26 6.35 -4.29
C LEU A 36 -16.37 5.92 -5.23
N GLY A 37 -17.43 5.30 -4.74
CA GLY A 37 -18.58 4.91 -5.56
C GLY A 37 -19.50 3.90 -4.89
N PHE A 38 -20.49 3.44 -5.63
CA PHE A 38 -21.50 2.52 -5.10
C PHE A 38 -20.95 1.09 -5.00
N ALA A 39 -21.31 0.41 -3.92
CA ALA A 39 -21.13 -1.02 -3.77
C ALA A 39 -22.38 -1.77 -4.26
N LEU A 40 -22.18 -2.89 -4.94
CA LEU A 40 -23.26 -3.82 -5.23
C LEU A 40 -23.32 -4.88 -4.12
N ILE A 41 -24.45 -4.95 -3.42
CA ILE A 41 -24.64 -5.95 -2.36
C ILE A 41 -24.97 -7.28 -3.01
N TYR A 42 -24.12 -8.29 -2.75
CA TYR A 42 -24.25 -9.61 -3.35
C TYR A 42 -25.54 -10.32 -2.91
N GLN A 43 -26.26 -10.83 -3.90
CA GLN A 43 -27.38 -11.77 -3.76
C GLN A 43 -27.17 -12.92 -4.75
N ASP A 44 -27.61 -14.14 -4.40
CA ASP A 44 -27.41 -15.31 -5.26
C ASP A 44 -28.12 -15.18 -6.63
N ASP A 45 -29.18 -14.40 -6.72
CA ASP A 45 -29.92 -14.16 -7.95
C ASP A 45 -29.10 -13.34 -8.94
N LEU A 46 -28.28 -12.37 -8.50
CA LEU A 46 -27.37 -11.63 -9.36
C LEU A 46 -26.35 -12.53 -10.08
N PHE A 47 -25.95 -13.63 -9.43
CA PHE A 47 -25.10 -14.62 -10.08
C PHE A 47 -25.91 -15.50 -11.07
N LYS A 48 -27.13 -15.94 -10.71
CA LYS A 48 -28.00 -16.73 -11.60
C LYS A 48 -28.36 -15.96 -12.87
N GLU A 49 -28.64 -14.68 -12.74
CA GLU A 49 -28.96 -13.74 -13.82
C GLU A 49 -27.72 -13.29 -14.61
N LYS A 50 -26.53 -13.78 -14.26
CA LYS A 50 -25.24 -13.41 -14.87
C LYS A 50 -24.88 -11.92 -14.78
N VAL A 51 -25.48 -11.18 -13.86
CA VAL A 51 -25.10 -9.79 -13.56
C VAL A 51 -23.70 -9.76 -12.96
N ILE A 52 -23.37 -10.77 -12.16
CA ILE A 52 -22.03 -10.99 -11.59
C ILE A 52 -21.48 -12.31 -12.13
N SER A 53 -20.27 -12.30 -12.67
CA SER A 53 -19.68 -13.48 -13.32
C SER A 53 -19.17 -14.56 -12.37
N LYS A 54 -19.10 -14.31 -11.07
CA LYS A 54 -18.61 -15.27 -10.05
C LYS A 54 -19.47 -15.29 -8.80
N LYS A 55 -19.77 -16.50 -8.31
CA LYS A 55 -20.53 -16.72 -7.07
C LYS A 55 -19.70 -16.38 -5.83
N LEU A 56 -20.32 -15.71 -4.84
CA LEU A 56 -19.80 -15.55 -3.48
C LEU A 56 -20.53 -16.45 -2.49
N ASN A 57 -19.94 -16.62 -1.32
CA ASN A 57 -20.65 -17.20 -0.17
C ASN A 57 -21.26 -16.05 0.64
N PRO A 58 -22.61 -15.93 0.72
CA PRO A 58 -23.25 -14.81 1.38
C PRO A 58 -22.99 -14.76 2.89
N ASN A 59 -22.64 -15.91 3.50
CA ASN A 59 -22.41 -16.02 4.94
C ASN A 59 -20.97 -15.63 5.37
N LYS A 60 -20.13 -15.28 4.43
CA LYS A 60 -18.74 -14.84 4.69
C LYS A 60 -18.53 -13.42 4.26
N GLN A 61 -17.58 -12.75 4.89
CA GLN A 61 -17.11 -11.44 4.45
C GLN A 61 -16.26 -11.61 3.18
N MET A 62 -16.87 -11.39 2.03
CA MET A 62 -16.23 -11.58 0.72
C MET A 62 -16.44 -10.37 -0.17
N VAL A 63 -15.44 -10.12 -1.02
CA VAL A 63 -15.40 -8.97 -1.92
C VAL A 63 -15.01 -9.41 -3.32
N ILE A 64 -15.74 -8.88 -4.33
CA ILE A 64 -15.33 -8.97 -5.73
C ILE A 64 -14.92 -7.59 -6.22
N HIS A 65 -13.84 -7.54 -6.97
CA HIS A 65 -13.40 -6.35 -7.71
C HIS A 65 -13.08 -6.72 -9.16
N ASP A 66 -13.25 -5.76 -10.07
CA ASP A 66 -13.06 -6.00 -11.51
C ASP A 66 -11.59 -5.87 -11.95
N THR A 67 -10.83 -4.97 -11.34
CA THR A 67 -9.45 -4.65 -11.73
C THR A 67 -8.41 -5.18 -10.76
N LEU A 68 -8.65 -5.07 -9.44
CA LEU A 68 -7.72 -5.52 -8.43
C LEU A 68 -7.58 -7.06 -8.42
N LYS A 69 -6.36 -7.51 -8.13
CA LYS A 69 -6.06 -8.96 -8.06
C LYS A 69 -6.66 -9.58 -6.80
N THR A 70 -6.99 -10.87 -6.87
CA THR A 70 -7.33 -11.69 -5.71
C THR A 70 -6.22 -11.60 -4.66
N ASN A 71 -6.59 -11.60 -3.38
CA ASN A 71 -5.70 -11.41 -2.22
C ASN A 71 -5.03 -10.04 -2.12
N THR A 72 -5.47 -9.03 -2.90
CA THR A 72 -5.07 -7.65 -2.65
C THR A 72 -5.77 -7.15 -1.40
N PRO A 73 -5.03 -6.68 -0.37
CA PRO A 73 -5.64 -6.11 0.82
C PRO A 73 -6.19 -4.72 0.51
N ILE A 74 -7.42 -4.50 0.91
CA ILE A 74 -8.14 -3.24 0.77
C ILE A 74 -8.80 -2.84 2.08
N LYS A 75 -8.97 -1.55 2.26
CA LYS A 75 -9.83 -0.95 3.27
C LYS A 75 -11.10 -0.48 2.57
N ILE A 76 -12.26 -0.86 3.07
CA ILE A 76 -13.56 -0.33 2.64
C ILE A 76 -14.07 0.56 3.75
N VAL A 77 -14.38 1.80 3.42
CA VAL A 77 -14.85 2.82 4.36
C VAL A 77 -16.26 3.24 3.99
N ASN A 78 -17.14 3.35 4.95
CA ASN A 78 -18.40 4.08 4.81
C ASN A 78 -18.12 5.56 5.11
N PRO A 79 -18.22 6.47 4.13
CA PRO A 79 -17.89 7.88 4.34
C PRO A 79 -18.89 8.61 5.26
N ASP A 80 -20.12 8.10 5.43
CA ASP A 80 -21.14 8.77 6.23
C ASP A 80 -20.88 8.64 7.74
N ASN A 81 -20.35 7.48 8.18
CA ASN A 81 -20.11 7.20 9.59
C ASN A 81 -18.65 6.88 9.93
N MET A 82 -17.75 6.91 8.91
CA MET A 82 -16.31 6.61 9.01
C MET A 82 -16.00 5.18 9.49
N LYS A 83 -16.97 4.27 9.55
CA LYS A 83 -16.72 2.85 9.80
C LYS A 83 -15.94 2.24 8.65
N PHE A 84 -15.01 1.37 8.97
CA PHE A 84 -14.21 0.70 7.96
C PHE A 84 -13.96 -0.76 8.30
N ILE A 85 -13.64 -1.53 7.27
CA ILE A 85 -13.21 -2.91 7.37
C ILE A 85 -12.00 -3.15 6.46
N ASP A 86 -10.99 -3.86 6.98
CA ASP A 86 -9.85 -4.32 6.21
C ASP A 86 -10.10 -5.76 5.75
N VAL A 87 -10.17 -5.97 4.44
CA VAL A 87 -10.45 -7.27 3.82
C VAL A 87 -9.55 -7.51 2.62
N ASN A 88 -9.42 -8.76 2.20
CA ASN A 88 -8.75 -9.08 0.94
C ASN A 88 -9.79 -9.28 -0.17
N ILE A 89 -9.43 -8.85 -1.40
CA ILE A 89 -10.22 -9.18 -2.58
C ILE A 89 -10.35 -10.70 -2.68
N SER A 90 -11.57 -11.21 -2.55
CA SER A 90 -11.85 -12.64 -2.58
C SER A 90 -11.82 -13.20 -4.00
N LYS A 91 -12.37 -12.46 -4.96
CA LYS A 91 -12.41 -12.85 -6.37
C LYS A 91 -12.28 -11.64 -7.29
N LYS A 92 -11.64 -11.84 -8.43
CA LYS A 92 -11.70 -10.90 -9.54
C LYS A 92 -12.79 -11.37 -10.50
N ALA A 93 -13.78 -10.50 -10.80
CA ALA A 93 -14.90 -10.84 -11.68
C ALA A 93 -15.50 -9.60 -12.32
N ASN A 94 -16.27 -9.79 -13.39
CA ASN A 94 -17.00 -8.73 -14.05
C ASN A 94 -18.36 -8.51 -13.41
N PHE A 95 -18.78 -7.27 -13.32
CA PHE A 95 -20.07 -6.78 -12.85
C PHE A 95 -20.38 -5.42 -13.50
N PRO A 96 -21.60 -4.85 -13.38
CA PRO A 96 -21.95 -3.57 -13.99
C PRO A 96 -21.03 -2.42 -13.54
N LYS A 97 -20.55 -1.64 -14.49
CA LYS A 97 -19.54 -0.58 -14.29
C LYS A 97 -19.99 0.61 -13.44
N ILE A 98 -21.29 0.70 -13.15
CA ILE A 98 -21.82 1.71 -12.21
C ILE A 98 -21.37 1.46 -10.77
N PHE A 99 -21.01 0.21 -10.45
CA PHE A 99 -20.53 -0.17 -9.13
C PHE A 99 -19.00 -0.25 -9.10
N ASN A 100 -18.41 0.14 -7.99
CA ASN A 100 -16.98 0.04 -7.75
C ASN A 100 -16.56 -1.32 -7.21
N VAL A 101 -17.44 -1.99 -6.51
CA VAL A 101 -17.15 -3.23 -5.79
C VAL A 101 -18.43 -4.03 -5.59
N VAL A 102 -18.30 -5.35 -5.48
CA VAL A 102 -19.37 -6.22 -4.98
C VAL A 102 -18.97 -6.72 -3.60
N ILE A 103 -19.85 -6.52 -2.62
CA ILE A 103 -19.64 -6.92 -1.22
C ILE A 103 -20.77 -7.84 -0.76
N THR A 104 -20.48 -8.73 0.19
CA THR A 104 -21.52 -9.51 0.86
C THR A 104 -22.31 -8.66 1.85
N LYS A 105 -23.54 -9.08 2.14
CA LYS A 105 -24.41 -8.39 3.10
C LYS A 105 -23.74 -8.22 4.47
N ASN A 106 -22.98 -9.20 4.94
CA ASN A 106 -22.25 -9.13 6.21
C ASN A 106 -21.28 -7.94 6.29
N ILE A 107 -20.65 -7.55 5.15
CA ILE A 107 -19.80 -6.36 5.10
C ILE A 107 -20.64 -5.09 5.13
N ALA A 108 -21.75 -5.07 4.38
CA ALA A 108 -22.66 -3.92 4.37
C ALA A 108 -23.26 -3.64 5.75
N ASP A 109 -23.71 -4.70 6.45
CA ASP A 109 -24.25 -4.61 7.81
C ASP A 109 -23.17 -4.15 8.81
N PHE A 110 -21.94 -4.66 8.71
CA PHE A 110 -20.82 -4.25 9.57
C PHE A 110 -20.48 -2.75 9.40
N LEU A 111 -20.50 -2.27 8.16
CA LEU A 111 -20.22 -0.88 7.82
C LEU A 111 -21.45 0.04 8.07
N GLU A 112 -22.62 -0.54 8.45
CA GLU A 112 -23.89 0.19 8.58
C GLU A 112 -24.21 1.01 7.32
N LEU A 113 -24.05 0.39 6.14
CA LEU A 113 -24.35 1.04 4.88
C LEU A 113 -25.88 1.17 4.69
N ASP A 114 -26.31 2.29 4.14
CA ASP A 114 -27.66 2.38 3.61
C ASP A 114 -27.80 1.44 2.41
N LEU A 115 -28.67 0.43 2.55
CA LEU A 115 -28.86 -0.58 1.50
C LEU A 115 -29.49 0.00 0.22
N ASN A 116 -30.16 1.15 0.31
CA ASN A 116 -30.74 1.85 -0.84
C ASN A 116 -29.70 2.71 -1.55
N ASN A 117 -28.66 3.15 -0.83
CA ASN A 117 -27.60 4.00 -1.35
C ASN A 117 -26.23 3.57 -0.79
N PRO A 118 -25.75 2.35 -1.10
CA PRO A 118 -24.55 1.79 -0.49
C PRO A 118 -23.28 2.43 -1.06
N TYR A 119 -22.92 3.61 -0.60
CA TYR A 119 -21.77 4.37 -1.06
C TYR A 119 -20.54 4.07 -0.20
N VAL A 120 -19.39 3.79 -0.83
CA VAL A 120 -18.18 3.38 -0.15
C VAL A 120 -16.93 4.01 -0.76
N GLU A 121 -15.91 4.18 0.05
CA GLU A 121 -14.55 4.43 -0.37
C GLU A 121 -13.73 3.14 -0.30
N ILE A 122 -12.95 2.86 -1.34
CA ILE A 122 -12.07 1.69 -1.42
C ILE A 122 -10.64 2.18 -1.52
N LEU A 123 -9.79 1.71 -0.60
CA LEU A 123 -8.39 2.05 -0.53
C LEU A 123 -7.54 0.76 -0.57
N GLU A 124 -6.61 0.65 -1.51
CA GLU A 124 -5.62 -0.45 -1.50
C GLU A 124 -4.64 -0.22 -0.35
N ILE A 125 -4.51 -1.21 0.54
CA ILE A 125 -3.58 -1.14 1.67
C ILE A 125 -2.17 -1.43 1.17
N LYS A 126 -1.24 -0.54 1.51
CA LYS A 126 0.19 -0.79 1.26
C LYS A 126 0.65 -1.96 2.11
N LYS A 127 1.09 -3.03 1.47
CA LYS A 127 1.93 -4.01 2.16
C LYS A 127 3.28 -3.34 2.37
N ASN A 128 3.51 -2.78 3.55
CA ASN A 128 4.88 -2.48 3.95
C ASN A 128 5.61 -3.83 3.91
N LYS A 129 6.55 -3.97 2.98
CA LYS A 129 7.60 -4.96 3.18
C LYS A 129 8.24 -4.53 4.49
N THR A 130 7.95 -5.24 5.55
CA THR A 130 8.72 -5.12 6.78
C THR A 130 10.16 -5.24 6.32
N PHE A 131 10.89 -4.14 6.42
CA PHE A 131 12.33 -4.16 6.27
C PHE A 131 12.80 -4.93 7.51
N LEU A 132 12.84 -6.25 7.39
CA LEU A 132 13.66 -7.04 8.28
C LEU A 132 15.07 -6.56 7.98
N ALA A 133 15.56 -5.63 8.80
CA ALA A 133 16.98 -5.37 8.85
C ALA A 133 17.61 -6.75 9.03
N LYS A 134 18.20 -7.26 7.96
CA LYS A 134 19.08 -8.42 8.05
C LYS A 134 20.09 -7.96 9.09
N GLU A 135 20.18 -8.65 10.22
CA GLU A 135 21.28 -8.42 11.15
C GLU A 135 22.52 -8.41 10.29
N SER A 136 23.07 -7.21 10.10
CA SER A 136 24.33 -7.08 9.40
C SER A 136 25.30 -7.86 10.27
N SER A 137 25.86 -8.94 9.73
CA SER A 137 26.99 -9.58 10.37
C SER A 137 28.01 -8.46 10.64
N MET A 138 28.19 -8.12 11.92
CA MET A 138 29.20 -7.14 12.33
C MET A 138 30.51 -7.59 11.66
N PHE A 139 31.08 -6.73 10.85
CA PHE A 139 32.38 -6.98 10.27
C PHE A 139 33.34 -7.23 11.42
N ASP A 140 34.26 -8.20 11.27
CA ASP A 140 35.21 -8.58 12.32
C ASP A 140 36.03 -7.38 12.85
N GLU A 141 36.18 -6.34 12.04
CA GLU A 141 36.80 -5.05 12.43
C GLU A 141 35.99 -4.30 13.48
N GLU A 142 34.64 -4.29 13.39
CA GLU A 142 33.78 -3.63 14.37
C GLU A 142 33.77 -4.35 15.71
N LYS A 143 33.88 -5.69 15.71
CA LYS A 143 34.05 -6.48 16.95
C LYS A 143 35.33 -6.14 17.68
N ASN A 144 36.40 -5.89 16.93
CA ASN A 144 37.70 -5.52 17.52
C ASN A 144 37.71 -4.11 18.13
N VAL A 145 36.91 -3.18 17.59
CA VAL A 145 36.78 -1.82 18.13
C VAL A 145 35.93 -1.84 19.40
N ALA A 146 34.82 -2.59 19.42
CA ALA A 146 33.95 -2.70 20.58
C ALA A 146 34.66 -3.32 21.81
N GLN A 147 35.64 -4.21 21.58
CA GLN A 147 36.43 -4.80 22.67
C GLN A 147 37.53 -3.89 23.20
N LYS A 148 37.93 -2.87 22.46
CA LYS A 148 39.03 -1.93 22.87
C LYS A 148 38.52 -0.61 23.43
N ALA A 149 37.23 -0.30 23.31
CA ALA A 149 36.67 0.88 23.93
C ALA A 149 36.46 0.64 25.42
N PRO A 150 37.15 1.39 26.33
CA PRO A 150 36.87 1.29 27.75
C PRO A 150 35.47 1.87 27.98
N VAL A 151 34.50 1.00 28.20
CA VAL A 151 33.16 1.40 28.62
C VAL A 151 33.29 1.65 30.12
N ASP A 152 33.56 2.89 30.54
CA ASP A 152 33.36 3.33 31.92
C ASP A 152 31.88 3.09 32.25
N LYS A 153 31.66 2.24 33.27
CA LYS A 153 30.32 2.01 33.79
C LYS A 153 29.77 3.34 34.32
N VAL A 154 28.91 3.97 33.53
CA VAL A 154 28.07 5.08 34.02
C VAL A 154 27.14 4.48 35.07
N GLN A 155 27.42 4.71 36.34
CA GLN A 155 26.46 4.48 37.42
C GLN A 155 25.30 5.46 37.17
N MET A 156 24.12 4.93 36.84
CA MET A 156 22.89 5.71 36.88
C MET A 156 22.58 5.94 38.36
N ASP A 157 22.89 7.12 38.84
CA ASP A 157 22.36 7.60 40.12
C ASP A 157 20.84 7.75 39.96
N ASP A 158 20.12 7.10 40.85
CA ASP A 158 18.67 7.07 40.94
C ASP A 158 18.12 8.49 41.16
N LEU A 159 17.62 9.15 40.10
CA LEU A 159 17.00 10.49 40.21
C LEU A 159 15.59 10.44 40.80
N ASN A 160 15.27 9.45 41.63
CA ASN A 160 13.93 9.25 42.18
C ASN A 160 13.73 9.71 43.61
N ASP A 161 14.71 10.44 44.23
CA ASP A 161 14.62 10.82 45.65
C ASP A 161 14.25 12.29 45.90
N HIS A 162 13.69 13.02 44.98
CA HIS A 162 13.28 14.42 45.23
C HIS A 162 11.77 14.69 45.08
N ARG A 163 10.88 13.70 45.26
CA ARG A 163 9.43 13.96 45.19
C ARG A 163 8.63 13.69 46.45
N HIS A 164 9.26 13.64 47.65
CA HIS A 164 8.53 13.40 48.90
C HIS A 164 8.77 14.43 50.02
N HIS A 165 9.12 15.68 49.71
CA HIS A 165 9.19 16.72 50.75
C HIS A 165 8.58 18.05 50.34
N LEU A 166 7.26 18.05 50.02
CA LEU A 166 6.50 19.32 49.96
C LEU A 166 5.00 19.09 50.09
N LEU A 167 4.55 18.49 51.18
CA LEU A 167 3.17 18.62 51.68
C LEU A 167 3.11 18.34 53.19
N ILE A 168 3.59 19.23 53.99
CA ILE A 168 3.10 19.50 55.38
C ILE A 168 3.67 20.87 55.76
N VAL A 169 2.89 21.92 55.63
CA VAL A 169 2.78 23.04 56.60
C VAL A 169 1.56 23.89 56.20
N ILE A 170 0.52 23.80 57.05
CA ILE A 170 -0.62 24.67 57.34
C ILE A 170 -1.76 24.59 56.34
#